data_a33b0b0ffdaeca836a336c050b4d4f55
#
_entry.id   a33b0b0ffdaeca836a336c050b4d4f55
#
_cell.length_a   1.000
_cell.length_b   1.000
_cell.length_c   1.000
_cell.angle_alpha   90.00
_cell.angle_beta   90.00
_cell.angle_gamma   90.00
#
_symmetry.space_group_name_H-M   'P 1'
#
loop_
_entity.id
_entity.type
_entity.pdbx_description
1 polymer ?
#
loop_
_entity_poly.entity_id
_entity_poly.type
_entity_poly.pdbx_seq_one_letter_code
_entity_poly.pdbx_strand_id
1 'polypeptide(L)'
;MLGPKLAEAGHELTDVERAEKPSFDGQDVAIDFTRPDAVRPNVERCLDAGIPCIVGTSGLGPDDLAALDAKAKDKGVACFVAPNFALGAALMMRFAGEAAKHLPKAEIVELHHEAKLDAPSGTAKATAELLPGDVPIHSVRLPGLLAHQEVIFGGLGQTLTIRHDTISREAFVPGVLLALQHLPTLPPGVTVGLESLLE
;
A
#
# COMPACT_ATOMS: atom_id res chain seq x y z
N MET A 1 -4.51 -2.01 16.67
CA MET A 1 -5.47 -2.58 15.71
C MET A 1 -4.84 -3.75 14.93
N LEU A 2 -3.73 -3.56 14.22
CA LEU A 2 -3.07 -4.63 13.45
C LEU A 2 -2.49 -5.72 14.35
N GLY A 3 -1.75 -5.34 15.41
CA GLY A 3 -1.09 -6.27 16.32
C GLY A 3 -1.99 -7.41 16.84
N PRO A 4 -3.15 -7.13 17.48
CA PRO A 4 -4.03 -8.20 17.94
C PRO A 4 -4.45 -9.19 16.84
N LYS A 5 -4.66 -8.73 15.62
CA LYS A 5 -5.04 -9.59 14.49
C LYS A 5 -3.89 -10.45 13.97
N LEU A 6 -2.67 -9.93 13.99
CA LEU A 6 -1.48 -10.73 13.69
C LEU A 6 -1.22 -11.78 14.76
N ALA A 7 -1.43 -11.45 16.06
CA ALA A 7 -1.34 -12.42 17.14
C ALA A 7 -2.41 -13.52 17.02
N GLU A 8 -3.66 -13.19 16.68
CA GLU A 8 -4.71 -14.17 16.37
C GLU A 8 -4.32 -15.10 15.20
N ALA A 9 -3.54 -14.60 14.25
CA ALA A 9 -2.99 -15.38 13.13
C ALA A 9 -1.74 -16.21 13.49
N GLY A 10 -1.29 -16.18 14.75
CA GLY A 10 -0.20 -17.00 15.25
C GLY A 10 1.19 -16.35 15.21
N HIS A 11 1.28 -15.04 14.95
CA HIS A 11 2.56 -14.31 14.98
C HIS A 11 2.88 -13.83 16.39
N GLU A 12 4.15 -13.96 16.80
CA GLU A 12 4.68 -13.31 18.00
C GLU A 12 5.07 -11.86 17.65
N LEU A 13 4.70 -10.92 18.52
CA LEU A 13 4.83 -9.50 18.24
C LEU A 13 5.72 -8.80 19.27
N THR A 14 6.61 -7.95 18.77
CA THR A 14 7.34 -6.97 19.55
C THR A 14 6.95 -5.58 19.07
N ASP A 15 6.18 -4.85 19.88
CA ASP A 15 5.81 -3.47 19.57
C ASP A 15 6.99 -2.53 19.86
N VAL A 16 7.28 -1.63 18.92
CA VAL A 16 8.32 -0.62 19.07
C VAL A 16 7.68 0.77 19.15
N GLU A 17 7.78 1.38 20.30
CA GLU A 17 7.29 2.74 20.54
C GLU A 17 8.24 3.80 19.96
N ARG A 18 7.70 5.00 19.69
CA ARG A 18 8.38 6.11 19.01
C ARG A 18 9.74 6.52 19.62
N ALA A 19 9.90 6.35 20.95
CA ALA A 19 11.10 6.78 21.69
C ALA A 19 12.16 5.69 21.78
N GLU A 20 11.87 4.47 21.36
CA GLU A 20 12.74 3.31 21.53
C GLU A 20 13.61 3.07 20.28
N LYS A 21 14.83 2.61 20.51
CA LYS A 21 15.63 2.01 19.45
C LYS A 21 15.20 0.55 19.32
N PRO A 22 14.66 0.13 18.15
CA PRO A 22 14.25 -1.25 17.99
C PRO A 22 15.45 -2.19 18.16
N SER A 23 15.26 -3.28 18.92
CA SER A 23 16.12 -4.45 18.84
C SER A 23 15.59 -5.34 17.72
N PHE A 24 16.48 -5.82 16.88
CA PHE A 24 16.15 -6.76 15.81
C PHE A 24 16.51 -8.20 16.17
N ASP A 25 17.01 -8.44 17.40
CA ASP A 25 17.40 -9.77 17.85
C ASP A 25 16.18 -10.71 17.88
N GLY A 26 16.27 -11.81 17.15
CA GLY A 26 15.20 -12.81 17.08
C GLY A 26 13.95 -12.38 16.32
N GLN A 27 14.02 -11.30 15.53
CA GLN A 27 12.91 -10.86 14.68
C GLN A 27 13.07 -11.40 13.25
N ASP A 28 12.00 -11.99 12.71
CA ASP A 28 11.98 -12.52 11.34
C ASP A 28 11.60 -11.44 10.31
N VAL A 29 10.79 -10.44 10.71
CA VAL A 29 10.26 -9.39 9.86
C VAL A 29 9.93 -8.13 10.65
N ALA A 30 10.12 -6.97 10.04
CA ALA A 30 9.65 -5.69 10.55
C ALA A 30 8.43 -5.20 9.75
N ILE A 31 7.44 -4.62 10.45
CA ILE A 31 6.26 -4.03 9.82
C ILE A 31 6.18 -2.55 10.21
N ASP A 32 6.24 -1.66 9.22
CA ASP A 32 6.16 -0.21 9.44
C ASP A 32 4.79 0.36 9.03
N PHE A 33 4.02 0.81 10.04
CA PHE A 33 2.82 1.61 9.89
C PHE A 33 2.95 2.85 10.78
N THR A 34 3.94 3.69 10.52
CA THR A 34 4.29 4.84 11.33
C THR A 34 3.86 6.17 10.69
N ARG A 35 4.81 7.03 10.34
CA ARG A 35 4.58 8.37 9.78
C ARG A 35 5.53 8.65 8.62
N PRO A 36 5.14 9.55 7.69
CA PRO A 36 5.98 9.88 6.51
C PRO A 36 7.39 10.38 6.85
N ASP A 37 7.53 11.07 8.00
CA ASP A 37 8.82 11.59 8.48
C ASP A 37 9.72 10.53 9.13
N ALA A 38 9.17 9.35 9.45
CA ALA A 38 9.89 8.27 10.15
C ALA A 38 10.15 7.04 9.27
N VAL A 39 9.35 6.82 8.23
CA VAL A 39 9.35 5.57 7.46
C VAL A 39 10.71 5.26 6.84
N ARG A 40 11.34 6.21 6.16
CA ARG A 40 12.64 5.99 5.50
C ARG A 40 13.72 5.56 6.49
N PRO A 41 14.02 6.31 7.57
CA PRO A 41 15.02 5.89 8.55
C PRO A 41 14.66 4.59 9.27
N ASN A 42 13.38 4.26 9.44
CA ASN A 42 12.97 2.97 10.00
C ASN A 42 13.34 1.82 9.06
N VAL A 43 12.96 1.93 7.78
CA VAL A 43 13.26 0.90 6.77
C VAL A 43 14.77 0.74 6.60
N GLU A 44 15.54 1.84 6.51
CA GLU A 44 17.01 1.78 6.43
C GLU A 44 17.62 0.98 7.59
N ARG A 45 17.12 1.17 8.82
CA ARG A 45 17.58 0.41 10.00
C ARG A 45 17.24 -1.08 9.91
N CYS A 46 16.04 -1.43 9.43
CA CYS A 46 15.67 -2.83 9.22
C CYS A 46 16.62 -3.49 8.20
N LEU A 47 16.84 -2.84 7.06
CA LEU A 47 17.73 -3.34 6.02
C LEU A 47 19.18 -3.46 6.50
N ASP A 48 19.69 -2.48 7.28
CA ASP A 48 21.03 -2.54 7.87
C ASP A 48 21.20 -3.71 8.83
N ALA A 49 20.13 -4.10 9.54
CA ALA A 49 20.09 -5.26 10.41
C ALA A 49 19.88 -6.60 9.65
N GLY A 50 19.67 -6.55 8.32
CA GLY A 50 19.37 -7.75 7.52
C GLY A 50 17.95 -8.28 7.74
N ILE A 51 17.01 -7.43 8.21
CA ILE A 51 15.64 -7.83 8.51
C ILE A 51 14.72 -7.42 7.33
N PRO A 52 14.02 -8.37 6.71
CA PRO A 52 12.99 -8.09 5.74
C PRO A 52 11.90 -7.18 6.30
N CYS A 53 11.29 -6.32 5.48
CA CYS A 53 10.29 -5.40 5.99
C CYS A 53 9.08 -5.25 5.09
N ILE A 54 7.93 -4.99 5.74
CA ILE A 54 6.66 -4.64 5.11
C ILE A 54 6.33 -3.20 5.50
N VAL A 55 6.09 -2.36 4.51
CA VAL A 55 5.90 -0.91 4.70
C VAL A 55 4.53 -0.48 4.20
N GLY A 56 3.70 -0.03 5.13
CA GLY A 56 2.37 0.54 4.85
C GLY A 56 2.31 2.05 5.09
N THR A 57 3.40 2.64 5.56
CA THR A 57 3.50 4.09 5.76
C THR A 57 3.70 4.80 4.42
N SER A 58 2.90 5.83 4.16
CA SER A 58 3.07 6.73 3.01
C SER A 58 4.28 7.65 3.21
N GLY A 59 4.76 8.25 2.11
CA GLY A 59 5.81 9.28 2.15
C GLY A 59 7.14 8.88 1.51
N LEU A 60 7.30 7.63 1.06
CA LEU A 60 8.44 7.23 0.23
C LEU A 60 8.21 7.70 -1.22
N GLY A 61 9.10 8.57 -1.70
CA GLY A 61 9.13 9.00 -3.09
C GLY A 61 9.93 8.04 -3.99
N PRO A 62 9.92 8.27 -5.32
CA PRO A 62 10.69 7.43 -6.26
C PRO A 62 12.17 7.32 -5.93
N ASP A 63 12.81 8.42 -5.52
CA ASP A 63 14.24 8.44 -5.14
C ASP A 63 14.48 7.64 -3.86
N ASP A 64 13.56 7.70 -2.89
CA ASP A 64 13.64 6.90 -1.66
C ASP A 64 13.51 5.40 -1.98
N LEU A 65 12.54 5.04 -2.83
CA LEU A 65 12.34 3.65 -3.24
C LEU A 65 13.55 3.10 -3.98
N ALA A 66 14.17 3.89 -4.87
CA ALA A 66 15.39 3.49 -5.59
C ALA A 66 16.57 3.30 -4.64
N ALA A 67 16.76 4.18 -3.66
CA ALA A 67 17.82 4.07 -2.67
C ALA A 67 17.63 2.85 -1.75
N LEU A 68 16.40 2.61 -1.30
CA LEU A 68 16.03 1.45 -0.48
C LEU A 68 16.16 0.14 -1.27
N ASP A 69 15.81 0.13 -2.54
CA ASP A 69 15.97 -1.02 -3.43
C ASP A 69 17.43 -1.44 -3.56
N ALA A 70 18.32 -0.47 -3.84
CA ALA A 70 19.76 -0.71 -3.92
C ALA A 70 20.29 -1.27 -2.59
N LYS A 71 19.88 -0.69 -1.46
CA LYS A 71 20.29 -1.13 -0.13
C LYS A 71 19.77 -2.54 0.19
N ALA A 72 18.50 -2.82 -0.08
CA ALA A 72 17.89 -4.12 0.15
C ALA A 72 18.58 -5.23 -0.67
N LYS A 73 18.94 -4.93 -1.94
CA LYS A 73 19.74 -5.83 -2.79
C LYS A 73 21.12 -6.09 -2.24
N ASP A 74 21.82 -5.04 -1.78
CA ASP A 74 23.15 -5.15 -1.14
C ASP A 74 23.10 -6.03 0.12
N LYS A 75 22.05 -5.91 0.91
CA LYS A 75 21.83 -6.69 2.14
C LYS A 75 21.25 -8.09 1.89
N GLY A 76 20.81 -8.39 0.68
CA GLY A 76 20.21 -9.67 0.35
C GLY A 76 18.84 -9.89 0.98
N VAL A 77 18.08 -8.84 1.29
CA VAL A 77 16.76 -8.92 1.94
C VAL A 77 15.65 -8.30 1.09
N ALA A 78 14.43 -8.79 1.28
CA ALA A 78 13.25 -8.24 0.63
C ALA A 78 12.66 -7.07 1.44
N CYS A 79 12.16 -6.07 0.74
CA CYS A 79 11.38 -4.97 1.29
C CYS A 79 10.09 -4.82 0.48
N PHE A 80 8.95 -5.05 1.10
CA PHE A 80 7.65 -4.91 0.46
C PHE A 80 6.99 -3.60 0.86
N VAL A 81 6.63 -2.77 -0.11
CA VAL A 81 6.02 -1.46 0.10
C VAL A 81 4.67 -1.42 -0.59
N ALA A 82 3.60 -1.11 0.13
CA ALA A 82 2.29 -0.91 -0.49
C ALA A 82 1.62 0.37 0.03
N PRO A 83 1.13 1.24 -0.87
CA PRO A 83 0.41 2.45 -0.49
C PRO A 83 -0.97 2.14 0.10
N ASN A 84 -1.46 0.91 -0.10
CA ASN A 84 -2.73 0.44 0.43
C ASN A 84 -2.68 -1.10 0.59
N PHE A 85 -3.05 -1.59 1.77
CA PHE A 85 -3.12 -3.02 2.10
C PHE A 85 -4.53 -3.60 2.01
N ALA A 86 -5.54 -2.83 1.57
CA ALA A 86 -6.86 -3.38 1.34
C ALA A 86 -6.89 -4.20 0.04
N LEU A 87 -7.13 -5.51 0.14
CA LEU A 87 -7.22 -6.40 -1.02
C LEU A 87 -8.23 -5.92 -2.07
N GLY A 88 -9.37 -5.41 -1.60
CA GLY A 88 -10.39 -4.86 -2.50
C GLY A 88 -9.89 -3.64 -3.30
N ALA A 89 -9.02 -2.80 -2.72
CA ALA A 89 -8.42 -1.69 -3.44
C ALA A 89 -7.43 -2.18 -4.51
N ALA A 90 -6.59 -3.17 -4.19
CA ALA A 90 -5.67 -3.77 -5.15
C ALA A 90 -6.42 -4.45 -6.32
N LEU A 91 -7.49 -5.19 -6.02
CA LEU A 91 -8.36 -5.79 -7.04
C LEU A 91 -9.06 -4.73 -7.89
N MET A 92 -9.57 -3.66 -7.28
CA MET A 92 -10.17 -2.53 -8.02
C MET A 92 -9.15 -1.94 -9.01
N MET A 93 -7.91 -1.70 -8.58
CA MET A 93 -6.84 -1.17 -9.43
C MET A 93 -6.53 -2.12 -10.59
N ARG A 94 -6.37 -3.42 -10.31
CA ARG A 94 -6.13 -4.45 -11.33
C ARG A 94 -7.27 -4.52 -12.35
N PHE A 95 -8.51 -4.57 -11.89
CA PHE A 95 -9.68 -4.62 -12.76
C PHE A 95 -9.88 -3.33 -13.57
N ALA A 96 -9.52 -2.17 -12.98
CA ALA A 96 -9.53 -0.91 -13.71
C ALA A 96 -8.52 -0.92 -14.86
N GLY A 97 -7.29 -1.40 -14.64
CA GLY A 97 -6.30 -1.58 -15.69
C GLY A 97 -6.76 -2.53 -16.80
N GLU A 98 -7.45 -3.63 -16.46
CA GLU A 98 -8.04 -4.52 -17.46
C GLU A 98 -9.18 -3.85 -18.25
N ALA A 99 -10.10 -3.17 -17.54
CA ALA A 99 -11.22 -2.47 -18.17
C ALA A 99 -10.75 -1.36 -19.15
N ALA A 100 -9.67 -0.68 -18.82
CA ALA A 100 -9.10 0.40 -19.64
C ALA A 100 -8.64 -0.05 -21.03
N LYS A 101 -8.31 -1.33 -21.21
CA LYS A 101 -7.98 -1.91 -22.53
C LYS A 101 -9.16 -1.88 -23.50
N HIS A 102 -10.38 -1.84 -22.98
CA HIS A 102 -11.63 -1.88 -23.75
C HIS A 102 -12.43 -0.57 -23.67
N LEU A 103 -12.31 0.17 -22.56
CA LEU A 103 -12.98 1.44 -22.29
C LEU A 103 -11.92 2.49 -21.89
N PRO A 104 -11.23 3.12 -22.87
CA PRO A 104 -10.05 3.95 -22.58
C PRO A 104 -10.37 5.35 -22.01
N LYS A 105 -11.64 5.71 -21.85
CA LYS A 105 -12.07 6.97 -21.21
C LYS A 105 -12.53 6.69 -19.81
N ALA A 106 -11.85 7.27 -18.82
CA ALA A 106 -12.18 7.08 -17.42
C ALA A 106 -11.98 8.36 -16.61
N GLU A 107 -12.69 8.45 -15.49
CA GLU A 107 -12.47 9.40 -14.40
C GLU A 107 -12.44 8.65 -13.07
N ILE A 108 -11.73 9.20 -12.09
CA ILE A 108 -11.61 8.62 -10.74
C ILE A 108 -12.25 9.56 -9.73
N VAL A 109 -13.07 9.00 -8.83
CA VAL A 109 -13.58 9.71 -7.65
C VAL A 109 -13.02 9.03 -6.41
N GLU A 110 -12.23 9.77 -5.61
CA GLU A 110 -11.70 9.27 -4.34
C GLU A 110 -12.32 10.05 -3.17
N LEU A 111 -12.73 9.31 -2.14
CA LEU A 111 -13.50 9.90 -1.04
C LEU A 111 -12.84 9.49 0.29
N HIS A 112 -12.47 10.47 1.10
CA HIS A 112 -11.80 10.24 2.38
C HIS A 112 -12.38 11.11 3.49
N HIS A 113 -12.00 10.77 4.72
CA HIS A 113 -12.32 11.58 5.90
C HIS A 113 -11.76 13.02 5.77
N GLU A 114 -12.42 13.96 6.39
CA GLU A 114 -12.09 15.40 6.30
C GLU A 114 -10.66 15.76 6.74
N ALA A 115 -10.06 14.97 7.66
CA ALA A 115 -8.71 15.21 8.15
C ALA A 115 -7.59 14.72 7.21
N LYS A 116 -7.90 14.11 6.04
CA LYS A 116 -6.88 13.72 5.06
C LYS A 116 -6.35 14.93 4.32
N LEU A 117 -5.05 15.21 4.47
CA LEU A 117 -4.41 16.42 3.96
C LEU A 117 -4.08 16.36 2.47
N ASP A 118 -3.60 15.21 1.99
CA ASP A 118 -3.26 15.04 0.58
C ASP A 118 -4.52 14.85 -0.29
N ALA A 119 -4.54 15.50 -1.43
CA ALA A 119 -5.52 15.35 -2.51
C ALA A 119 -4.82 15.57 -3.85
N PRO A 120 -4.99 14.66 -4.84
CA PRO A 120 -5.58 13.34 -4.72
C PRO A 120 -4.79 12.38 -3.84
N SER A 121 -5.46 11.29 -3.38
CA SER A 121 -4.84 10.23 -2.58
C SER A 121 -3.76 9.47 -3.36
N GLY A 122 -2.80 8.86 -2.63
CA GLY A 122 -1.77 8.03 -3.27
C GLY A 122 -2.33 6.87 -4.09
N THR A 123 -3.38 6.20 -3.59
CA THR A 123 -4.08 5.13 -4.31
C THR A 123 -4.72 5.63 -5.62
N ALA A 124 -5.33 6.81 -5.59
CA ALA A 124 -5.96 7.38 -6.80
C ALA A 124 -4.91 7.75 -7.87
N LYS A 125 -3.78 8.31 -7.45
CA LYS A 125 -2.64 8.59 -8.35
C LYS A 125 -2.10 7.31 -8.97
N ALA A 126 -1.81 6.30 -8.16
CA ALA A 126 -1.33 5.01 -8.63
C ALA A 126 -2.34 4.31 -9.55
N THR A 127 -3.66 4.45 -9.28
CA THR A 127 -4.69 3.94 -10.18
C THR A 127 -4.66 4.68 -11.53
N ALA A 128 -4.54 6.01 -11.53
CA ALA A 128 -4.49 6.79 -12.76
C ALA A 128 -3.29 6.41 -13.65
N GLU A 129 -2.14 6.08 -13.06
CA GLU A 129 -0.94 5.62 -13.77
C GLU A 129 -1.15 4.28 -14.52
N LEU A 130 -2.12 3.47 -14.11
CA LEU A 130 -2.50 2.23 -14.79
C LEU A 130 -3.44 2.46 -15.99
N LEU A 131 -3.98 3.66 -16.13
CA LEU A 131 -4.98 3.99 -17.15
C LEU A 131 -4.36 4.84 -18.26
N PRO A 132 -4.86 4.74 -19.50
CA PRO A 132 -4.31 5.51 -20.62
C PRO A 132 -4.68 6.99 -20.55
N GLY A 133 -3.71 7.86 -20.88
CA GLY A 133 -3.90 9.30 -21.00
C GLY A 133 -3.90 10.04 -19.67
N ASP A 134 -4.41 11.27 -19.70
CA ASP A 134 -4.59 12.10 -18.51
C ASP A 134 -5.99 11.83 -17.92
N VAL A 135 -6.02 11.17 -16.77
CA VAL A 135 -7.25 10.74 -16.11
C VAL A 135 -7.63 11.73 -15.02
N PRO A 136 -8.77 12.43 -15.13
CA PRO A 136 -9.25 13.33 -14.10
C PRO A 136 -9.50 12.60 -12.77
N ILE A 137 -9.03 13.20 -11.65
CA ILE A 137 -9.25 12.68 -10.30
C ILE A 137 -10.02 13.71 -9.49
N HIS A 138 -11.16 13.31 -8.96
CA HIS A 138 -12.03 14.11 -8.11
C HIS A 138 -11.87 13.67 -6.65
N SER A 139 -11.52 14.60 -5.78
CA SER A 139 -11.29 14.34 -4.36
C SER A 139 -12.44 14.86 -3.50
N VAL A 140 -13.05 13.97 -2.72
CA VAL A 140 -14.11 14.30 -1.75
C VAL A 140 -13.59 14.15 -0.33
N ARG A 141 -13.86 15.12 0.55
CA ARG A 141 -13.47 15.12 1.96
C ARG A 141 -14.70 15.41 2.81
N LEU A 142 -15.23 14.40 3.52
CA LEU A 142 -16.43 14.50 4.34
C LEU A 142 -16.32 13.70 5.64
N PRO A 143 -16.98 14.12 6.71
CA PRO A 143 -17.17 13.29 7.91
C PRO A 143 -17.87 11.98 7.57
N GLY A 144 -17.52 10.91 8.28
CA GLY A 144 -18.12 9.58 8.09
C GLY A 144 -17.50 8.74 6.97
N LEU A 145 -16.68 9.32 6.11
CA LEU A 145 -15.89 8.58 5.14
C LEU A 145 -14.59 8.07 5.78
N LEU A 146 -14.09 6.93 5.30
CA LEU A 146 -12.76 6.43 5.68
C LEU A 146 -11.80 6.52 4.49
N ALA A 147 -11.92 5.61 3.52
CA ALA A 147 -11.16 5.60 2.30
C ALA A 147 -11.94 4.83 1.23
N HIS A 148 -12.39 5.52 0.22
CA HIS A 148 -13.20 4.96 -0.86
C HIS A 148 -12.65 5.43 -2.19
N GLN A 149 -12.80 4.61 -3.22
CA GLN A 149 -12.47 5.00 -4.58
C GLN A 149 -13.37 4.31 -5.58
N GLU A 150 -13.78 5.04 -6.59
CA GLU A 150 -14.42 4.49 -7.77
C GLU A 150 -13.74 4.97 -9.04
N VAL A 151 -13.67 4.07 -10.02
CA VAL A 151 -13.19 4.34 -11.38
C VAL A 151 -14.38 4.19 -12.30
N ILE A 152 -14.74 5.27 -12.97
CA ILE A 152 -15.91 5.34 -13.87
C ILE A 152 -15.40 5.36 -15.29
N PHE A 153 -15.72 4.34 -16.06
CA PHE A 153 -15.42 4.23 -17.49
C PHE A 153 -16.62 4.61 -18.33
N GLY A 154 -16.37 5.34 -19.41
CA GLY A 154 -17.39 5.73 -20.38
C GLY A 154 -17.16 5.11 -21.76
N GLY A 155 -18.23 4.64 -22.39
CA GLY A 155 -18.24 4.11 -23.75
C GLY A 155 -19.55 4.43 -24.47
N LEU A 156 -19.65 4.14 -25.76
CA LEU A 156 -20.84 4.41 -26.53
C LEU A 156 -22.05 3.66 -25.95
N GLY A 157 -23.00 4.42 -25.40
CA GLY A 157 -24.24 3.88 -24.83
C GLY A 157 -24.06 3.13 -23.51
N GLN A 158 -22.89 3.23 -22.84
CA GLN A 158 -22.63 2.49 -21.60
C GLN A 158 -21.64 3.20 -20.67
N THR A 159 -21.73 2.86 -19.40
CA THR A 159 -20.70 3.15 -18.40
C THR A 159 -20.39 1.88 -17.62
N LEU A 160 -19.15 1.77 -17.10
CA LEU A 160 -18.74 0.76 -16.14
C LEU A 160 -18.14 1.48 -14.94
N THR A 161 -18.60 1.15 -13.73
CA THR A 161 -18.01 1.65 -12.48
C THR A 161 -17.44 0.49 -11.67
N ILE A 162 -16.18 0.61 -11.29
CA ILE A 162 -15.51 -0.31 -10.37
C ILE A 162 -15.25 0.47 -9.09
N ARG A 163 -15.79 -0.01 -7.95
CA ARG A 163 -15.72 0.70 -6.68
C ARG A 163 -15.21 -0.19 -5.55
N HIS A 164 -14.40 0.39 -4.69
CA HIS A 164 -13.97 -0.18 -3.43
C HIS A 164 -14.23 0.81 -2.29
N ASP A 165 -14.80 0.32 -1.20
CA ASP A 165 -15.07 1.06 0.03
C ASP A 165 -14.34 0.41 1.21
N THR A 166 -13.42 1.13 1.82
CA THR A 166 -12.86 0.77 3.13
C THR A 166 -13.79 1.29 4.22
N ILE A 167 -14.51 0.41 4.88
CA ILE A 167 -15.46 0.76 5.95
C ILE A 167 -14.86 0.60 7.35
N SER A 168 -13.77 -0.14 7.47
CA SER A 168 -12.99 -0.34 8.70
C SER A 168 -11.51 -0.47 8.34
N ARG A 169 -10.63 0.00 9.23
CA ARG A 169 -9.18 -0.22 9.07
C ARG A 169 -8.78 -1.71 9.16
N GLU A 170 -9.64 -2.57 9.63
CA GLU A 170 -9.43 -4.02 9.59
C GLU A 170 -9.30 -4.56 8.16
N ALA A 171 -9.79 -3.82 7.16
CA ALA A 171 -9.60 -4.13 5.74
C ALA A 171 -8.12 -4.27 5.31
N PHE A 172 -7.18 -3.70 6.09
CA PHE A 172 -5.74 -3.81 5.80
C PHE A 172 -5.12 -5.12 6.30
N VAL A 173 -5.74 -5.78 7.28
CA VAL A 173 -5.20 -7.01 7.90
C VAL A 173 -4.97 -8.13 6.87
N PRO A 174 -5.94 -8.49 6.00
CA PRO A 174 -5.74 -9.55 5.02
C PRO A 174 -4.57 -9.28 4.06
N GLY A 175 -4.37 -8.02 3.64
CA GLY A 175 -3.25 -7.66 2.77
C GLY A 175 -1.90 -7.71 3.47
N VAL A 176 -1.83 -7.37 4.77
CA VAL A 176 -0.59 -7.52 5.56
C VAL A 176 -0.26 -9.01 5.73
N LEU A 177 -1.25 -9.85 6.01
CA LEU A 177 -1.06 -11.31 6.11
C LEU A 177 -0.61 -11.90 4.77
N LEU A 178 -1.19 -11.45 3.66
CA LEU A 178 -0.74 -11.86 2.32
C LEU A 178 0.71 -11.45 2.08
N ALA A 179 1.09 -10.22 2.42
CA ALA A 179 2.47 -9.77 2.29
C ALA A 179 3.43 -10.58 3.18
N LEU A 180 3.05 -10.89 4.42
CA LEU A 180 3.84 -11.75 5.31
C LEU A 180 4.06 -13.14 4.71
N GLN A 181 3.02 -13.72 4.12
CA GLN A 181 3.08 -15.04 3.48
C GLN A 181 4.03 -15.06 2.28
N HIS A 182 4.03 -14.00 1.46
CA HIS A 182 4.84 -13.93 0.25
C HIS A 182 6.25 -13.39 0.48
N LEU A 183 6.48 -12.60 1.53
CA LEU A 183 7.77 -11.94 1.79
C LEU A 183 9.00 -12.87 1.71
N PRO A 184 8.96 -14.11 2.24
CA PRO A 184 10.10 -15.02 2.16
C PRO A 184 10.46 -15.48 0.73
N THR A 185 9.53 -15.34 -0.22
CA THR A 185 9.71 -15.77 -1.62
C THR A 185 10.04 -14.61 -2.56
N LEU A 186 9.95 -13.37 -2.07
CA LEU A 186 10.29 -12.19 -2.85
C LEU A 186 11.82 -12.09 -3.04
N PRO A 187 12.28 -11.63 -4.21
CA PRO A 187 13.70 -11.40 -4.42
C PRO A 187 14.20 -10.26 -3.52
N PRO A 188 15.50 -10.22 -3.20
CA PRO A 188 16.12 -9.07 -2.56
C PRO A 188 15.87 -7.79 -3.36
N GLY A 189 15.51 -6.71 -2.66
CA GLY A 189 15.13 -5.43 -3.26
C GLY A 189 13.77 -4.97 -2.79
N VAL A 190 13.26 -3.90 -3.40
CA VAL A 190 11.94 -3.33 -3.11
C VAL A 190 10.91 -3.86 -4.10
N THR A 191 9.86 -4.49 -3.59
CA THR A 191 8.64 -4.84 -4.34
C THR A 191 7.54 -3.86 -3.94
N VAL A 192 6.87 -3.24 -4.92
CA VAL A 192 5.85 -2.22 -4.69
C VAL A 192 4.48 -2.70 -5.16
N GLY A 193 3.47 -2.42 -4.35
CA GLY A 193 2.05 -2.63 -4.68
C GLY A 193 1.55 -4.02 -4.29
N LEU A 194 0.40 -4.04 -3.61
CA LEU A 194 -0.23 -5.29 -3.16
C LEU A 194 -0.73 -6.14 -4.34
N GLU A 195 -1.04 -5.50 -5.47
CA GLU A 195 -1.44 -6.15 -6.72
C GLU A 195 -0.36 -7.08 -7.29
N SER A 196 0.91 -6.83 -6.97
CA SER A 196 2.04 -7.70 -7.38
C SER A 196 2.04 -9.07 -6.69
N LEU A 197 1.29 -9.22 -5.59
CA LEU A 197 1.14 -10.47 -4.83
C LEU A 197 -0.16 -11.22 -5.18
N LEU A 198 -1.02 -10.64 -6.01
CA LEU A 198 -2.27 -11.27 -6.44
C LEU A 198 -2.01 -12.10 -7.70
N GLU A 199 -2.28 -13.40 -7.63
CA GLU A 199 -2.21 -14.31 -8.77
C GLU A 199 -3.32 -14.03 -9.81
#